data_39b3d358f4614661dbe5dad17a1d9e68
#
_entry.id   39b3d358f4614661dbe5dad17a1d9e68
#
_cell.length_a   1.000
_cell.length_b   1.000
_cell.length_c   1.000
_cell.angle_alpha   90.00
_cell.angle_beta   90.00
_cell.angle_gamma   90.00
#
_symmetry.space_group_name_H-M   'P 1'
#
loop_
_entity.id
_entity.type
_entity.pdbx_description
1 polymer ?
#
loop_
_entity_poly.entity_id
_entity_poly.type
_entity_poly.pdbx_seq_one_letter_code
_entity_poly.pdbx_strand_id
1 'polypeptide(L)'
;MIGCKTLNLEPRTLNLEPNLMAKKIKTVLKLQLPAGKATPAPPVGTALGPHGVNIAMFVKEFNDRTAGGDMTIPVEMTIFEDRSFSFILKTPPASNLIMKAIGLQKGSPNPLSNKVGKITAKQITEIAEKKMVDLNANDIKAAESIIRGTARSMGVEVID
;
A
#
# COMPACT_ATOMS: atom_id res chain seq x y z
N MET A 1 -10.72 -62.24 -11.76
CA MET A 1 -11.69 -61.38 -11.02
C MET A 1 -10.91 -60.26 -10.37
N ILE A 2 -10.86 -59.12 -11.00
CA ILE A 2 -10.08 -57.96 -10.54
C ILE A 2 -11.10 -56.90 -10.15
N GLY A 3 -11.21 -56.64 -8.83
CA GLY A 3 -12.14 -55.67 -8.28
C GLY A 3 -11.68 -54.25 -8.54
N CYS A 4 -12.42 -53.50 -9.34
CA CYS A 4 -12.32 -52.05 -9.46
C CYS A 4 -12.74 -51.40 -8.15
N LYS A 5 -11.78 -50.83 -7.42
CA LYS A 5 -12.06 -49.86 -6.36
C LYS A 5 -12.37 -48.51 -7.02
N THR A 6 -13.63 -48.16 -7.07
CA THR A 6 -14.07 -46.81 -7.40
C THR A 6 -13.63 -45.87 -6.30
N LEU A 7 -12.67 -45.01 -6.61
CA LEU A 7 -12.32 -43.86 -5.78
C LEU A 7 -13.46 -42.83 -5.85
N ASN A 8 -14.21 -42.77 -4.77
CA ASN A 8 -15.22 -41.73 -4.54
C ASN A 8 -14.49 -40.42 -4.30
N LEU A 9 -14.32 -39.63 -5.37
CA LEU A 9 -13.94 -38.24 -5.28
C LEU A 9 -15.18 -37.44 -4.84
N GLU A 10 -15.31 -37.27 -3.53
CA GLU A 10 -16.25 -36.28 -3.00
C GLU A 10 -15.81 -34.90 -3.49
N PRO A 11 -16.69 -34.13 -4.13
CA PRO A 11 -16.37 -32.74 -4.41
C PRO A 11 -16.27 -32.00 -3.09
N ARG A 12 -15.05 -31.62 -2.70
CA ARG A 12 -14.85 -30.62 -1.66
C ARG A 12 -15.61 -29.36 -2.09
N THR A 13 -16.82 -29.23 -1.61
CA THR A 13 -17.56 -27.99 -1.63
C THR A 13 -16.73 -26.98 -0.84
N LEU A 14 -16.01 -26.16 -1.57
CA LEU A 14 -15.53 -24.89 -1.06
C LEU A 14 -16.76 -24.17 -0.50
N ASN A 15 -16.85 -24.11 0.82
CA ASN A 15 -17.77 -23.23 1.50
C ASN A 15 -17.36 -21.79 1.14
N LEU A 16 -17.78 -21.36 -0.05
CA LEU A 16 -17.95 -19.96 -0.35
C LEU A 16 -19.04 -19.50 0.60
N GLU A 17 -18.63 -18.84 1.64
CA GLU A 17 -19.53 -18.15 2.55
C GLU A 17 -20.43 -17.24 1.73
N PRO A 18 -21.75 -17.49 1.64
CA PRO A 18 -22.69 -16.65 0.88
C PRO A 18 -23.08 -15.46 1.74
N ASN A 19 -22.13 -14.63 2.14
CA ASN A 19 -22.47 -13.40 2.85
C ASN A 19 -21.80 -12.17 2.22
N LEU A 20 -21.75 -12.17 0.88
CA LEU A 20 -21.55 -10.96 0.11
C LEU A 20 -22.91 -10.38 -0.30
N MET A 21 -23.82 -10.19 0.64
CA MET A 21 -24.79 -9.12 0.48
C MET A 21 -23.97 -7.86 0.23
N ALA A 22 -24.15 -7.23 -0.92
CA ALA A 22 -23.43 -6.02 -1.31
C ALA A 22 -23.65 -4.95 -0.23
N LYS A 23 -22.75 -4.93 0.78
CA LYS A 23 -22.80 -3.93 1.84
C LYS A 23 -22.62 -2.58 1.17
N LYS A 24 -23.56 -1.69 1.40
CA LYS A 24 -23.47 -0.35 0.83
C LYS A 24 -22.24 0.36 1.39
N ILE A 25 -21.40 0.84 0.50
CA ILE A 25 -20.20 1.61 0.83
C ILE A 25 -20.65 3.00 1.25
N LYS A 26 -20.32 3.39 2.47
CA LYS A 26 -20.57 4.72 2.99
C LYS A 26 -19.49 5.71 2.55
N THR A 27 -18.24 5.34 2.73
CA THR A 27 -17.10 6.23 2.43
C THR A 27 -15.83 5.41 2.22
N VAL A 28 -14.96 5.91 1.34
CA VAL A 28 -13.61 5.40 1.16
C VAL A 28 -12.62 6.43 1.68
N LEU A 29 -11.77 6.05 2.62
CA LEU A 29 -10.74 6.89 3.22
C LEU A 29 -9.36 6.42 2.80
N LYS A 30 -8.47 7.37 2.52
CA LYS A 30 -7.06 7.12 2.23
C LYS A 30 -6.20 7.75 3.32
N LEU A 31 -5.43 6.94 4.02
CA LEU A 31 -4.58 7.35 5.12
C LEU A 31 -3.14 6.91 4.87
N GLN A 32 -2.19 7.66 5.41
CA GLN A 32 -0.79 7.29 5.41
C GLN A 32 -0.33 7.11 6.85
N LEU A 33 0.09 5.90 7.20
CA LEU A 33 0.44 5.54 8.57
C LEU A 33 1.83 4.90 8.62
N PRO A 34 2.60 5.17 9.68
CA PRO A 34 3.86 4.48 9.90
C PRO A 34 3.59 2.99 10.18
N ALA A 35 4.34 2.12 9.53
CA ALA A 35 4.22 0.68 9.69
C ALA A 35 4.51 0.28 11.15
N GLY A 36 3.69 -0.61 11.71
CA GLY A 36 3.84 -1.15 13.06
C GLY A 36 3.71 -0.14 14.22
N LYS A 37 3.46 1.14 13.93
CA LYS A 37 3.38 2.24 14.92
C LYS A 37 2.10 3.06 14.81
N ALA A 38 1.04 2.49 14.22
CA ALA A 38 -0.24 3.16 14.19
C ALA A 38 -0.81 3.31 15.61
N THR A 39 -1.31 4.50 15.92
CA THR A 39 -1.93 4.86 17.19
C THR A 39 -3.35 5.38 16.95
N PRO A 40 -4.25 5.29 17.94
CA PRO A 40 -5.60 5.87 17.84
C PRO A 40 -5.60 7.41 17.79
N ALA A 41 -4.46 8.03 18.04
CA ALA A 41 -4.27 9.48 17.96
C ALA A 41 -4.42 10.00 16.50
N PRO A 42 -4.51 11.32 16.29
CA PRO A 42 -4.48 11.85 14.93
C PRO A 42 -3.25 11.35 14.14
N PRO A 43 -3.40 10.96 12.85
CA PRO A 43 -4.54 11.20 11.98
C PRO A 43 -5.68 10.15 12.00
N VAL A 44 -5.48 9.00 12.64
CA VAL A 44 -6.44 7.87 12.61
C VAL A 44 -7.75 8.24 13.30
N GLY A 45 -7.65 8.76 14.52
CA GLY A 45 -8.83 9.14 15.31
C GLY A 45 -9.72 10.18 14.65
N THR A 46 -9.10 11.21 14.04
CA THR A 46 -9.82 12.27 13.34
C THR A 46 -10.51 11.78 12.07
N ALA A 47 -9.89 10.85 11.36
CA ALA A 47 -10.44 10.33 10.12
C ALA A 47 -11.55 9.28 10.35
N LEU A 48 -11.40 8.41 11.36
CA LEU A 48 -12.33 7.30 11.60
C LEU A 48 -13.44 7.63 12.61
N GLY A 49 -13.20 8.58 13.52
CA GLY A 49 -14.15 8.97 14.57
C GLY A 49 -15.54 9.33 14.06
N PRO A 50 -15.66 10.23 13.05
CA PRO A 50 -16.96 10.62 12.50
C PRO A 50 -17.77 9.48 11.89
N HIS A 51 -17.09 8.40 11.51
CA HIS A 51 -17.72 7.24 10.85
C HIS A 51 -18.15 6.14 11.83
N GLY A 52 -17.79 6.25 13.12
CA GLY A 52 -18.17 5.32 14.18
C GLY A 52 -17.52 3.93 14.05
N VAL A 53 -16.36 3.84 13.38
CA VAL A 53 -15.60 2.60 13.22
C VAL A 53 -14.80 2.30 14.49
N ASN A 54 -14.61 1.02 14.80
CA ASN A 54 -13.76 0.61 15.93
C ASN A 54 -12.28 0.83 15.62
N ILE A 55 -11.77 1.98 16.10
CA ILE A 55 -10.38 2.41 15.87
C ILE A 55 -9.36 1.42 16.48
N ALA A 56 -9.65 0.88 17.65
CA ALA A 56 -8.73 -0.03 18.33
C ALA A 56 -8.51 -1.33 17.53
N MET A 57 -9.59 -1.86 16.97
CA MET A 57 -9.53 -3.05 16.12
C MET A 57 -8.72 -2.80 14.84
N PHE A 58 -8.97 -1.67 14.18
CA PHE A 58 -8.20 -1.27 13.00
C PHE A 58 -6.70 -1.13 13.30
N VAL A 59 -6.36 -0.41 14.37
CA VAL A 59 -4.95 -0.19 14.77
C VAL A 59 -4.24 -1.51 15.05
N LYS A 60 -4.91 -2.44 15.73
CA LYS A 60 -4.36 -3.77 16.00
C LYS A 60 -4.10 -4.54 14.72
N GLU A 61 -5.11 -4.69 13.87
CA GLU A 61 -4.97 -5.42 12.60
C GLU A 61 -3.94 -4.78 11.67
N PHE A 62 -3.87 -3.45 11.60
CA PHE A 62 -2.88 -2.73 10.82
C PHE A 62 -1.46 -3.01 11.34
N ASN A 63 -1.24 -2.88 12.64
CA ASN A 63 0.07 -3.13 13.24
C ASN A 63 0.51 -4.59 13.07
N ASP A 64 -0.42 -5.55 13.22
CA ASP A 64 -0.13 -6.97 13.03
C ASP A 64 0.28 -7.28 11.57
N ARG A 65 -0.39 -6.66 10.58
CA ARG A 65 -0.08 -6.85 9.16
C ARG A 65 1.16 -6.09 8.69
N THR A 66 1.57 -5.05 9.40
CA THR A 66 2.71 -4.19 9.04
C THR A 66 3.88 -4.32 10.00
N ALA A 67 3.87 -5.33 10.88
CA ALA A 67 4.95 -5.60 11.81
C ALA A 67 6.29 -5.80 11.07
N GLY A 68 7.31 -5.06 11.48
CA GLY A 68 8.65 -5.12 10.88
C GLY A 68 8.91 -4.13 9.73
N GLY A 69 7.95 -3.30 9.36
CA GLY A 69 8.16 -2.21 8.39
C GLY A 69 8.59 -0.91 9.07
N ASP A 70 9.57 -0.20 8.49
CA ASP A 70 10.02 1.13 8.95
C ASP A 70 9.48 2.28 8.09
N MET A 71 8.64 1.98 7.11
CA MET A 71 8.16 2.96 6.14
C MET A 71 6.71 3.34 6.40
N THR A 72 6.35 4.54 5.97
CA THR A 72 4.95 4.95 5.90
C THR A 72 4.23 4.14 4.82
N ILE A 73 3.13 3.50 5.19
CA ILE A 73 2.31 2.68 4.29
C ILE A 73 0.98 3.40 4.04
N PRO A 74 0.60 3.61 2.78
CA PRO A 74 -0.73 4.09 2.44
C PRO A 74 -1.75 2.98 2.63
N VAL A 75 -2.87 3.34 3.25
CA VAL A 75 -4.01 2.46 3.51
C VAL A 75 -5.23 3.04 2.81
N GLU A 76 -5.91 2.23 2.03
CA GLU A 76 -7.21 2.56 1.48
C GLU A 76 -8.26 1.77 2.26
N MET A 77 -9.08 2.48 3.04
CA MET A 77 -10.09 1.90 3.89
C MET A 77 -11.47 2.18 3.32
N THR A 78 -12.26 1.13 3.16
CA THR A 78 -13.65 1.19 2.78
C THR A 78 -14.51 0.99 4.02
N ILE A 79 -15.37 1.95 4.32
CA ILE A 79 -16.31 1.93 5.44
C ILE A 79 -17.71 1.66 4.90
N PHE A 80 -18.38 0.70 5.50
CA PHE A 80 -19.75 0.34 5.16
C PHE A 80 -20.77 1.03 6.09
N GLU A 81 -22.04 1.05 5.70
CA GLU A 81 -23.14 1.63 6.52
C GLU A 81 -23.26 0.93 7.88
N ASP A 82 -22.96 -0.36 7.95
CA ASP A 82 -22.95 -1.19 9.16
C ASP A 82 -21.81 -0.86 10.15
N ARG A 83 -21.03 0.21 9.91
CA ARG A 83 -19.82 0.55 10.67
C ARG A 83 -18.71 -0.51 10.59
N SER A 84 -18.89 -1.53 9.77
CA SER A 84 -17.81 -2.46 9.43
C SER A 84 -16.84 -1.79 8.46
N PHE A 85 -15.59 -2.23 8.46
CA PHE A 85 -14.57 -1.70 7.56
C PHE A 85 -13.82 -2.83 6.87
N SER A 86 -13.29 -2.53 5.71
CA SER A 86 -12.27 -3.34 5.08
C SER A 86 -11.13 -2.42 4.63
N PHE A 87 -9.88 -2.88 4.67
CA PHE A 87 -8.76 -2.06 4.26
C PHE A 87 -7.77 -2.84 3.41
N ILE A 88 -7.15 -2.11 2.49
CA ILE A 88 -6.13 -2.59 1.58
C ILE A 88 -4.85 -1.81 1.87
N LEU A 89 -3.75 -2.53 2.08
CA LEU A 89 -2.42 -1.96 2.21
C LEU A 89 -1.83 -1.77 0.82
N LYS A 90 -1.32 -0.57 0.54
CA LYS A 90 -0.61 -0.26 -0.69
C LYS A 90 0.90 -0.25 -0.45
N THR A 91 1.67 -0.31 -1.52
CA THR A 91 3.12 -0.19 -1.43
C THR A 91 3.52 1.22 -0.94
N PRO A 92 4.65 1.35 -0.26
CA PRO A 92 5.11 2.65 0.23
C PRO A 92 5.17 3.71 -0.88
N PRO A 93 4.95 5.00 -0.57
CA PRO A 93 5.02 6.07 -1.56
C PRO A 93 6.37 6.07 -2.29
N ALA A 94 6.36 6.38 -3.59
CA ALA A 94 7.58 6.44 -4.41
C ALA A 94 8.62 7.40 -3.81
N SER A 95 8.17 8.53 -3.25
CA SER A 95 9.02 9.48 -2.55
C SER A 95 9.80 8.86 -1.41
N ASN A 96 9.16 8.04 -0.57
CA ASN A 96 9.81 7.38 0.55
C ASN A 96 10.82 6.31 0.09
N LEU A 97 10.50 5.58 -0.98
CA LEU A 97 11.42 4.61 -1.58
C LEU A 97 12.66 5.30 -2.16
N ILE A 98 12.49 6.43 -2.86
CA ILE A 98 13.59 7.24 -3.38
C ILE A 98 14.45 7.80 -2.24
N MET A 99 13.83 8.38 -1.21
CA MET A 99 14.57 8.89 -0.03
C MET A 99 15.37 7.79 0.65
N LYS A 100 14.80 6.60 0.80
CA LYS A 100 15.51 5.45 1.38
C LYS A 100 16.66 4.97 0.52
N ALA A 101 16.50 4.96 -0.82
CA ALA A 101 17.53 4.52 -1.75
C ALA A 101 18.76 5.45 -1.74
N ILE A 102 18.54 6.75 -1.51
CA ILE A 102 19.61 7.78 -1.49
C ILE A 102 20.10 8.07 -0.06
N GLY A 103 19.36 7.62 0.97
CA GLY A 103 19.68 7.92 2.38
C GLY A 103 19.31 9.35 2.80
N LEU A 104 18.35 9.98 2.12
CA LEU A 104 17.88 11.33 2.45
C LEU A 104 16.68 11.27 3.40
N GLN A 105 16.62 12.20 4.36
CA GLN A 105 15.48 12.35 5.25
C GLN A 105 14.37 13.23 4.67
N LYS A 106 14.70 14.17 3.80
CA LYS A 106 13.77 15.13 3.21
C LYS A 106 14.18 15.54 1.81
N GLY A 107 13.19 15.73 0.94
CA GLY A 107 13.39 16.28 -0.40
C GLY A 107 13.70 17.78 -0.38
N SER A 108 14.11 18.32 -1.54
CA SER A 108 14.40 19.76 -1.71
C SER A 108 13.15 20.60 -1.60
N PRO A 109 13.20 21.75 -0.92
CA PRO A 109 12.13 22.75 -0.97
C PRO A 109 12.03 23.43 -2.34
N ASN A 110 13.16 23.57 -3.05
CA ASN A 110 13.24 24.16 -4.39
C ASN A 110 13.89 23.18 -5.38
N PRO A 111 13.12 22.23 -5.95
CA PRO A 111 13.67 21.15 -6.78
C PRO A 111 14.29 21.63 -8.10
N LEU A 112 13.95 22.84 -8.54
CA LEU A 112 14.54 23.44 -9.76
C LEU A 112 15.97 23.95 -9.53
N SER A 113 16.18 24.66 -8.43
CA SER A 113 17.45 25.31 -8.14
C SER A 113 18.39 24.43 -7.31
N ASN A 114 17.84 23.74 -6.31
CA ASN A 114 18.64 22.95 -5.37
C ASN A 114 18.46 21.46 -5.58
N LYS A 115 19.49 20.79 -6.10
CA LYS A 115 19.53 19.33 -6.16
C LYS A 115 20.09 18.80 -4.85
N VAL A 116 19.35 17.87 -4.22
CA VAL A 116 19.72 17.31 -2.89
C VAL A 116 20.32 15.91 -2.96
N GLY A 117 20.22 15.26 -4.10
CA GLY A 117 20.77 13.91 -4.25
C GLY A 117 20.82 13.45 -5.69
N LYS A 118 21.45 12.30 -5.88
CA LYS A 118 21.58 11.63 -7.17
C LYS A 118 21.13 10.20 -7.03
N ILE A 119 20.38 9.71 -8.01
CA ILE A 119 19.90 8.33 -8.06
C ILE A 119 20.34 7.68 -9.38
N THR A 120 20.73 6.41 -9.32
CA THR A 120 21.14 5.66 -10.52
C THR A 120 19.92 5.05 -11.20
N ALA A 121 20.04 4.83 -12.53
CA ALA A 121 18.99 4.18 -13.30
C ALA A 121 18.62 2.79 -12.73
N LYS A 122 19.59 2.02 -12.27
CA LYS A 122 19.37 0.70 -11.64
C LYS A 122 18.47 0.78 -10.40
N GLN A 123 18.69 1.77 -9.52
CA GLN A 123 17.84 1.97 -8.34
C GLN A 123 16.42 2.37 -8.74
N ILE A 124 16.26 3.14 -9.82
CA ILE A 124 14.92 3.49 -10.33
C ILE A 124 14.19 2.25 -10.82
N THR A 125 14.86 1.35 -11.54
CA THR A 125 14.27 0.10 -12.02
C THR A 125 13.82 -0.77 -10.84
N GLU A 126 14.64 -0.95 -9.81
CA GLU A 126 14.27 -1.71 -8.60
C GLU A 126 13.05 -1.12 -7.88
N ILE A 127 12.95 0.21 -7.81
CA ILE A 127 11.78 0.88 -7.21
C ILE A 127 10.56 0.71 -8.11
N ALA A 128 10.73 0.78 -9.43
CA ALA A 128 9.67 0.58 -10.41
C ALA A 128 9.08 -0.82 -10.32
N GLU A 129 9.90 -1.85 -10.25
CA GLU A 129 9.48 -3.24 -10.08
C GLU A 129 8.65 -3.44 -8.80
N LYS A 130 9.13 -2.93 -7.66
CA LYS A 130 8.41 -3.02 -6.38
C LYS A 130 7.06 -2.30 -6.40
N LYS A 131 6.94 -1.29 -7.24
CA LYS A 131 5.75 -0.44 -7.29
C LYS A 131 4.80 -0.76 -8.45
N MET A 132 5.16 -1.65 -9.36
CA MET A 132 4.33 -2.05 -10.51
C MET A 132 2.91 -2.46 -10.11
N VAL A 133 2.75 -3.09 -8.95
CA VAL A 133 1.45 -3.56 -8.44
C VAL A 133 0.46 -2.40 -8.24
N ASP A 134 0.95 -1.21 -7.89
CA ASP A 134 0.12 -0.05 -7.56
C ASP A 134 0.13 1.03 -8.66
N LEU A 135 1.02 0.91 -9.64
CA LEU A 135 1.14 1.87 -10.73
C LEU A 135 0.21 1.50 -11.89
N ASN A 136 -0.32 2.53 -12.53
CA ASN A 136 -1.04 2.37 -13.80
C ASN A 136 -0.05 2.38 -14.98
N ALA A 137 0.90 1.45 -14.97
CA ALA A 137 1.90 1.29 -16.02
C ALA A 137 1.86 -0.15 -16.53
N ASN A 138 1.81 -0.31 -17.83
CA ASN A 138 1.84 -1.64 -18.47
C ASN A 138 3.26 -2.17 -18.61
N ASP A 139 4.24 -1.26 -18.77
CA ASP A 139 5.64 -1.58 -19.01
C ASP A 139 6.53 -1.03 -17.89
N ILE A 140 7.66 -1.70 -17.64
CA ILE A 140 8.68 -1.26 -16.69
C ILE A 140 9.22 0.12 -17.09
N LYS A 141 9.43 0.37 -18.39
CA LYS A 141 9.89 1.67 -18.89
C LYS A 141 8.91 2.81 -18.60
N ALA A 142 7.61 2.54 -18.68
CA ALA A 142 6.58 3.51 -18.29
C ALA A 142 6.61 3.78 -16.79
N ALA A 143 6.77 2.74 -15.95
CA ALA A 143 6.92 2.87 -14.51
C ALA A 143 8.18 3.67 -14.13
N GLU A 144 9.31 3.40 -14.78
CA GLU A 144 10.54 4.18 -14.59
C GLU A 144 10.33 5.67 -14.90
N SER A 145 9.64 5.99 -15.99
CA SER A 145 9.33 7.39 -16.36
C SER A 145 8.52 8.10 -15.26
N ILE A 146 7.55 7.41 -14.65
CA ILE A 146 6.77 7.94 -13.53
C ILE A 146 7.66 8.21 -12.32
N ILE A 147 8.57 7.27 -11.99
CA ILE A 147 9.48 7.40 -10.85
C ILE A 147 10.56 8.47 -11.11
N ARG A 148 11.09 8.57 -12.33
CA ARG A 148 11.99 9.66 -12.75
C ARG A 148 11.32 11.03 -12.58
N GLY A 149 10.04 11.16 -12.95
CA GLY A 149 9.24 12.37 -12.71
C GLY A 149 9.15 12.72 -11.22
N THR A 150 8.89 11.72 -10.38
CA THR A 150 8.82 11.88 -8.92
C THR A 150 10.18 12.29 -8.35
N ALA A 151 11.28 11.65 -8.75
CA ALA A 151 12.64 11.99 -8.33
C ALA A 151 12.98 13.44 -8.70
N ARG A 152 12.67 13.84 -9.93
CA ARG A 152 12.87 15.23 -10.41
C ARG A 152 12.09 16.24 -9.58
N SER A 153 10.84 15.94 -9.21
CA SER A 153 10.01 16.82 -8.36
C SER A 153 10.52 16.93 -6.93
N MET A 154 11.35 15.99 -6.47
CA MET A 154 12.00 16.01 -5.16
C MET A 154 13.38 16.67 -5.18
N GLY A 155 13.86 17.12 -6.33
CA GLY A 155 15.20 17.66 -6.50
C GLY A 155 16.29 16.61 -6.54
N VAL A 156 15.98 15.40 -6.95
CA VAL A 156 16.93 14.31 -7.15
C VAL A 156 17.29 14.23 -8.63
N GLU A 157 18.60 14.21 -8.93
CA GLU A 157 19.12 14.07 -10.28
C GLU A 157 19.28 12.59 -10.62
N VAL A 158 18.80 12.21 -11.79
CA VAL A 158 18.94 10.84 -12.29
C VAL A 158 20.23 10.75 -13.09
N ILE A 159 21.10 9.82 -12.69
CA ILE A 159 22.33 9.50 -13.42
C ILE A 159 22.11 8.15 -14.10
N ASP A 160 22.35 8.11 -15.40
CA ASP A 160 22.30 6.87 -16.19
C ASP A 160 23.54 6.02 -15.99
#